data_e63206e5be65545f55dbaa36d9141df6
#
_entry.id   e63206e5be65545f55dbaa36d9141df6
#
_cell.length_a   1.000
_cell.length_b   1.000
_cell.length_c   1.000
_cell.angle_alpha   90.00
_cell.angle_beta   90.00
_cell.angle_gamma   90.00
#
_symmetry.space_group_name_H-M   'P 1'
#
loop_
_entity.id
_entity.type
_entity.pdbx_description
1 polymer ?
#
loop_
_entity_poly.entity_id
_entity_poly.type
_entity_poly.pdbx_seq_one_letter_code
_entity_poly.pdbx_strand_id
1 'polypeptide(L)'
;NHYHDMWSVKEKVKLWLVRSEQERHYVSYCLDIPNDKIAKVPLNYRIPEIGQLGEKEDFCLHVSRLDAPNKNVPRLIEAAKKYGFDLKLAGHISGEKEEKKIISLIGSTKNIEYLGEVNEEELVSLYKRAKVFALPSLREGVGMAALEAAAYGCEIVLTCVGAPKEYYEGRALLVNPQSINEIGAAIIKAINKGYS
;
A
#
# COMPACT_ATOMS: atom_id res chain seq x y z
N ASN A 1 -8.66 23.27 3.04
CA ASN A 1 -9.44 22.03 3.26
C ASN A 1 -9.96 21.56 1.89
N HIS A 2 -9.38 20.54 1.30
CA HIS A 2 -9.68 20.05 -0.07
C HIS A 2 -11.18 19.88 -0.37
N TYR A 3 -11.98 19.56 0.62
CA TYR A 3 -13.43 19.44 0.48
C TYR A 3 -14.12 20.77 0.21
N HIS A 4 -13.72 21.80 0.93
CA HIS A 4 -14.30 23.12 0.77
C HIS A 4 -14.03 23.66 -0.64
N ASP A 5 -12.84 23.40 -1.15
CA ASP A 5 -12.44 23.82 -2.48
C ASP A 5 -13.23 23.10 -3.58
N MET A 6 -13.44 21.78 -3.44
CA MET A 6 -14.27 21.00 -4.37
C MET A 6 -15.74 21.43 -4.35
N TRP A 7 -16.30 21.70 -3.17
CA TRP A 7 -17.66 22.21 -3.02
C TRP A 7 -17.85 23.56 -3.73
N SER A 8 -16.90 24.46 -3.61
CA SER A 8 -16.97 25.81 -4.20
C SER A 8 -16.97 25.82 -5.72
N VAL A 9 -16.44 24.77 -6.36
CA VAL A 9 -16.32 24.67 -7.82
C VAL A 9 -17.21 23.60 -8.44
N LYS A 10 -17.97 22.84 -7.66
CA LYS A 10 -18.70 21.66 -8.13
C LYS A 10 -19.63 21.94 -9.30
N GLU A 11 -20.31 23.09 -9.31
CA GLU A 11 -21.24 23.48 -10.37
C GLU A 11 -20.52 23.85 -11.69
N LYS A 12 -19.23 24.16 -11.62
CA LYS A 12 -18.42 24.50 -12.80
C LYS A 12 -17.79 23.28 -13.46
N VAL A 13 -17.80 22.12 -12.78
CA VAL A 13 -17.24 20.88 -13.30
C VAL A 13 -18.25 20.16 -14.17
N LYS A 14 -17.92 19.96 -15.45
CA LYS A 14 -18.78 19.28 -16.41
C LYS A 14 -18.82 17.77 -16.20
N LEU A 15 -17.68 17.17 -15.83
CA LEU A 15 -17.51 15.74 -15.64
C LEU A 15 -16.47 15.46 -14.57
N TRP A 16 -16.81 14.60 -13.63
CA TRP A 16 -15.93 14.10 -12.58
C TRP A 16 -15.35 12.76 -12.99
N LEU A 17 -14.03 12.66 -12.98
CA LEU A 17 -13.35 11.39 -13.27
C LEU A 17 -12.92 10.74 -11.95
N VAL A 18 -13.35 9.51 -11.74
CA VAL A 18 -13.04 8.70 -10.56
C VAL A 18 -12.35 7.40 -10.97
N ARG A 19 -11.54 6.85 -10.08
CA ARG A 19 -10.74 5.64 -10.35
C ARG A 19 -11.42 4.36 -9.89
N SER A 20 -12.43 4.47 -8.99
CA SER A 20 -13.10 3.32 -8.40
C SER A 20 -14.58 3.60 -8.16
N GLU A 21 -15.37 2.55 -7.96
CA GLU A 21 -16.77 2.69 -7.55
C GLU A 21 -16.89 3.33 -6.16
N GLN A 22 -15.93 3.07 -5.29
CA GLN A 22 -15.91 3.75 -4.00
C GLN A 22 -15.69 5.26 -4.14
N GLU A 23 -14.77 5.70 -5.01
CA GLU A 23 -14.61 7.13 -5.30
C GLU A 23 -15.87 7.72 -5.96
N ARG A 24 -16.52 6.97 -6.86
CA ARG A 24 -17.80 7.36 -7.46
C ARG A 24 -18.85 7.62 -6.39
N HIS A 25 -19.04 6.65 -5.50
CA HIS A 25 -20.01 6.73 -4.42
C HIS A 25 -19.73 7.92 -3.50
N TYR A 26 -18.44 8.13 -3.22
CA TYR A 26 -17.99 9.25 -2.40
C TYR A 26 -18.29 10.62 -3.06
N VAL A 27 -17.96 10.80 -4.33
CA VAL A 27 -18.22 12.03 -5.08
C VAL A 27 -19.72 12.28 -5.19
N SER A 28 -20.49 11.25 -5.51
CA SER A 28 -21.94 11.37 -5.61
C SER A 28 -22.58 11.75 -4.27
N TYR A 29 -22.23 11.05 -3.20
CA TYR A 29 -22.85 11.26 -1.89
C TYR A 29 -22.34 12.52 -1.17
N CYS A 30 -21.01 12.71 -1.09
CA CYS A 30 -20.44 13.81 -0.31
C CYS A 30 -20.49 15.17 -1.02
N LEU A 31 -20.45 15.19 -2.36
CA LEU A 31 -20.50 16.43 -3.13
C LEU A 31 -21.86 16.65 -3.78
N ASP A 32 -22.80 15.70 -3.61
CA ASP A 32 -24.13 15.76 -4.23
C ASP A 32 -24.04 15.90 -5.76
N ILE A 33 -23.19 15.08 -6.39
CA ILE A 33 -22.99 15.07 -7.84
C ILE A 33 -23.83 13.97 -8.46
N PRO A 34 -24.67 14.28 -9.45
CA PRO A 34 -25.43 13.28 -10.19
C PRO A 34 -24.54 12.25 -10.88
N ASN A 35 -24.96 10.98 -10.89
CA ASN A 35 -24.15 9.89 -11.44
C ASN A 35 -23.83 10.03 -12.95
N ASP A 36 -24.67 10.71 -13.71
CA ASP A 36 -24.43 11.01 -15.12
C ASP A 36 -23.28 12.01 -15.36
N LYS A 37 -22.89 12.75 -14.30
CA LYS A 37 -21.73 13.63 -14.31
C LYS A 37 -20.46 12.96 -13.72
N ILE A 38 -20.48 11.66 -13.46
CA ILE A 38 -19.33 10.94 -12.90
C ILE A 38 -18.98 9.78 -13.82
N ALA A 39 -17.76 9.80 -14.37
CA ALA A 39 -17.21 8.71 -15.17
C ALA A 39 -16.10 7.97 -14.41
N LYS A 40 -16.20 6.64 -14.35
CA LYS A 40 -15.10 5.83 -13.83
C LYS A 40 -14.08 5.63 -14.95
N VAL A 41 -12.87 6.08 -14.68
CA VAL A 41 -11.67 5.87 -15.52
C VAL A 41 -10.68 5.06 -14.70
N PRO A 42 -10.53 3.77 -14.97
CA PRO A 42 -9.54 2.96 -14.28
C PRO A 42 -8.15 3.54 -14.44
N LEU A 43 -7.32 3.36 -13.41
CA LEU A 43 -5.94 3.79 -13.46
C LEU A 43 -5.22 3.05 -14.59
N ASN A 44 -4.67 3.79 -15.55
CA ASN A 44 -3.75 3.25 -16.53
C ASN A 44 -2.34 3.34 -15.96
N TYR A 45 -1.73 2.18 -15.69
CA TYR A 45 -0.36 2.07 -15.22
C TYR A 45 0.48 1.34 -16.26
N ARG A 46 1.53 1.99 -16.74
CA ARG A 46 2.48 1.34 -17.63
C ARG A 46 3.43 0.48 -16.81
N ILE A 47 3.29 -0.82 -16.93
CA ILE A 47 4.23 -1.77 -16.32
C ILE A 47 5.59 -1.60 -17.02
N PRO A 48 6.69 -1.38 -16.28
CA PRO A 48 8.03 -1.31 -16.86
C PRO A 48 8.43 -2.67 -17.46
N GLU A 49 9.41 -2.68 -18.34
CA GLU A 49 10.02 -3.93 -18.79
C GLU A 49 10.78 -4.57 -17.63
N ILE A 50 10.32 -5.73 -17.17
CA ILE A 50 10.78 -6.30 -15.91
C ILE A 50 12.03 -7.16 -16.10
N GLY A 51 12.22 -7.71 -17.30
CA GLY A 51 13.28 -8.67 -17.57
C GLY A 51 13.08 -9.99 -16.81
N GLN A 52 14.16 -10.74 -16.62
CA GLN A 52 14.10 -12.00 -15.89
C GLN A 52 14.03 -11.73 -14.37
N LEU A 53 13.05 -12.34 -13.72
CA LEU A 53 12.93 -12.35 -12.27
C LEU A 53 13.87 -13.40 -11.67
N GLY A 54 14.63 -13.02 -10.65
CA GLY A 54 15.46 -13.94 -9.85
C GLY A 54 14.66 -14.66 -8.76
N GLU A 55 15.39 -15.44 -7.96
CA GLU A 55 14.81 -16.05 -6.76
C GLU A 55 14.38 -14.99 -5.74
N LYS A 56 13.26 -15.25 -5.07
CA LYS A 56 12.73 -14.38 -4.02
C LYS A 56 13.35 -14.73 -2.67
N GLU A 57 13.62 -13.69 -1.90
CA GLU A 57 14.06 -13.81 -0.51
C GLU A 57 12.83 -13.74 0.43
N ASP A 58 12.86 -14.50 1.52
CA ASP A 58 11.73 -14.64 2.44
C ASP A 58 11.57 -13.40 3.35
N PHE A 59 11.44 -12.20 2.76
CA PHE A 59 11.11 -10.99 3.50
C PHE A 59 9.89 -10.27 2.94
N CYS A 60 9.26 -9.51 3.83
CA CYS A 60 8.17 -8.58 3.52
C CYS A 60 8.74 -7.19 3.30
N LEU A 61 8.42 -6.58 2.16
CA LEU A 61 8.75 -5.20 1.84
C LEU A 61 7.53 -4.30 2.06
N HIS A 62 7.76 -3.14 2.66
CA HIS A 62 6.79 -2.04 2.70
C HIS A 62 7.43 -0.77 2.16
N VAL A 63 6.76 -0.12 1.22
CA VAL A 63 7.22 1.13 0.61
C VAL A 63 6.13 2.18 0.71
N SER A 64 6.41 3.26 1.43
CA SER A 64 5.49 4.40 1.55
C SER A 64 6.16 5.61 2.18
N ARG A 65 5.42 6.71 2.34
CA ARG A 65 5.77 7.73 3.33
C ARG A 65 5.46 7.18 4.72
N LEU A 66 6.50 6.77 5.44
CA LEU A 66 6.37 5.95 6.65
C LEU A 66 5.74 6.67 7.85
N ASP A 67 5.85 8.01 7.90
CA ASP A 67 5.24 8.86 8.92
C ASP A 67 3.77 9.20 8.64
N ALA A 68 3.25 8.84 7.46
CA ALA A 68 1.87 9.11 7.13
C ALA A 68 0.91 8.19 7.94
N PRO A 69 0.01 8.75 8.78
CA PRO A 69 -0.83 7.95 9.68
C PRO A 69 -1.69 6.90 8.95
N ASN A 70 -2.12 7.23 7.73
CA ASN A 70 -2.92 6.31 6.92
C ASN A 70 -2.15 5.09 6.41
N LYS A 71 -0.81 5.11 6.38
CA LYS A 71 0.02 3.98 5.95
C LYS A 71 0.14 2.87 6.99
N ASN A 72 -0.24 3.16 8.24
CA ASN A 72 -0.41 2.17 9.30
C ASN A 72 0.86 1.38 9.66
N VAL A 73 2.01 2.01 9.45
CA VAL A 73 3.33 1.40 9.70
C VAL A 73 3.49 0.85 11.12
N PRO A 74 2.99 1.52 12.19
CA PRO A 74 3.07 0.97 13.53
C PRO A 74 2.47 -0.43 13.68
N ARG A 75 1.27 -0.68 13.12
CA ARG A 75 0.65 -2.01 13.19
C ARG A 75 1.39 -3.07 12.36
N LEU A 76 2.01 -2.66 11.25
CA LEU A 76 2.85 -3.56 10.47
C LEU A 76 4.10 -3.96 11.25
N ILE A 77 4.75 -3.02 11.94
CA ILE A 77 5.88 -3.29 12.85
C ILE A 77 5.45 -4.26 13.97
N GLU A 78 4.31 -4.02 14.60
CA GLU A 78 3.77 -4.91 15.63
C GLU A 78 3.47 -6.32 15.10
N ALA A 79 2.95 -6.42 13.88
CA ALA A 79 2.72 -7.70 13.23
C ALA A 79 4.05 -8.44 12.97
N ALA A 80 5.09 -7.74 12.48
CA ALA A 80 6.40 -8.33 12.26
C ALA A 80 7.04 -8.84 13.56
N LYS A 81 6.93 -8.07 14.64
CA LYS A 81 7.39 -8.51 15.97
C LYS A 81 6.66 -9.75 16.48
N LYS A 82 5.33 -9.75 16.32
CA LYS A 82 4.49 -10.83 16.84
C LYS A 82 4.65 -12.14 16.07
N TYR A 83 4.80 -12.06 14.75
CA TYR A 83 4.82 -13.22 13.86
C TYR A 83 6.22 -13.63 13.40
N GLY A 84 7.25 -12.80 13.68
CA GLY A 84 8.65 -13.12 13.47
C GLY A 84 9.11 -13.10 12.01
N PHE A 85 8.35 -12.51 11.08
CA PHE A 85 8.81 -12.38 9.70
C PHE A 85 9.78 -11.19 9.52
N ASP A 86 10.69 -11.31 8.57
CA ASP A 86 11.61 -10.25 8.21
C ASP A 86 10.86 -9.14 7.47
N LEU A 87 10.99 -7.90 7.97
CA LEU A 87 10.33 -6.71 7.44
C LEU A 87 11.36 -5.66 7.03
N LYS A 88 11.29 -5.21 5.79
CA LYS A 88 12.06 -4.05 5.31
C LYS A 88 11.11 -2.88 5.05
N LEU A 89 11.42 -1.73 5.66
CA LEU A 89 10.67 -0.49 5.55
C LEU A 89 11.48 0.50 4.72
N ALA A 90 11.00 0.85 3.54
CA ALA A 90 11.61 1.86 2.67
C ALA A 90 10.68 3.05 2.47
N GLY A 91 11.25 4.25 2.52
CA GLY A 91 10.54 5.48 2.22
C GLY A 91 10.81 6.63 3.17
N HIS A 92 10.24 7.76 2.80
CA HIS A 92 10.44 9.03 3.47
C HIS A 92 9.79 9.10 4.86
N ILE A 93 10.47 9.78 5.78
CA ILE A 93 9.94 10.25 7.06
C ILE A 93 10.23 11.75 7.19
N SER A 94 9.20 12.53 7.51
CA SER A 94 9.31 13.98 7.61
C SER A 94 9.86 14.41 8.97
N GLY A 95 11.20 14.56 9.06
CA GLY A 95 11.91 15.13 10.19
C GLY A 95 12.23 14.13 11.31
N GLU A 96 13.25 14.50 12.09
CA GLU A 96 13.86 13.66 13.13
C GLU A 96 12.89 13.12 14.20
N LYS A 97 11.87 13.89 14.55
CA LYS A 97 10.93 13.48 15.61
C LYS A 97 10.14 12.25 15.19
N GLU A 98 9.65 12.23 13.96
CA GLU A 98 8.87 11.11 13.43
C GLU A 98 9.78 9.90 13.16
N GLU A 99 11.00 10.15 12.68
CA GLU A 99 12.00 9.10 12.50
C GLU A 99 12.36 8.43 13.84
N LYS A 100 12.62 9.21 14.89
CA LYS A 100 12.87 8.66 16.24
C LYS A 100 11.68 7.83 16.75
N LYS A 101 10.44 8.17 16.41
CA LYS A 101 9.27 7.36 16.75
C LYS A 101 9.29 6.00 16.04
N ILE A 102 9.55 5.96 14.74
CA ILE A 102 9.62 4.71 13.98
C ILE A 102 10.76 3.84 14.50
N ILE A 103 11.95 4.40 14.70
CA ILE A 103 13.10 3.69 15.28
C ILE A 103 12.77 3.15 16.67
N SER A 104 12.13 3.94 17.51
CA SER A 104 11.68 3.50 18.84
C SER A 104 10.67 2.35 18.77
N LEU A 105 9.75 2.39 17.80
CA LEU A 105 8.81 1.31 17.56
C LEU A 105 9.52 0.03 17.08
N ILE A 106 10.54 0.12 16.26
CA ILE A 106 11.37 -1.01 15.86
C ILE A 106 12.12 -1.56 17.08
N GLY A 107 12.74 -0.67 17.87
CA GLY A 107 13.50 -1.03 19.07
C GLY A 107 14.71 -1.91 18.75
N SER A 108 14.95 -2.94 19.56
CA SER A 108 16.07 -3.89 19.38
C SER A 108 15.71 -5.12 18.53
N THR A 109 14.59 -5.08 17.82
CA THR A 109 14.10 -6.21 17.02
C THR A 109 14.97 -6.43 15.79
N LYS A 110 15.54 -7.64 15.63
CA LYS A 110 16.53 -7.94 14.58
C LYS A 110 15.91 -8.21 13.20
N ASN A 111 14.64 -8.59 13.17
CA ASN A 111 13.93 -8.92 11.93
C ASN A 111 13.22 -7.73 11.28
N ILE A 112 13.50 -6.48 11.72
CA ILE A 112 12.93 -5.27 11.12
C ILE A 112 14.06 -4.32 10.76
N GLU A 113 14.14 -3.97 9.48
CA GLU A 113 15.14 -3.07 8.92
C GLU A 113 14.48 -1.81 8.36
N TYR A 114 14.91 -0.64 8.81
CA TYR A 114 14.54 0.64 8.21
C TYR A 114 15.63 1.07 7.24
N LEU A 115 15.30 1.15 5.96
CA LEU A 115 16.21 1.45 4.86
C LEU A 115 16.33 2.95 4.55
N GLY A 116 15.41 3.78 5.09
CA GLY A 116 15.32 5.17 4.69
C GLY A 116 14.73 5.36 3.28
N GLU A 117 14.99 6.51 2.70
CA GLU A 117 14.69 6.76 1.27
C GLU A 117 15.67 5.98 0.40
N VAL A 118 15.11 5.25 -0.55
CA VAL A 118 15.86 4.47 -1.53
C VAL A 118 15.68 5.10 -2.91
N ASN A 119 16.71 5.04 -3.74
CA ASN A 119 16.60 5.46 -5.14
C ASN A 119 15.83 4.44 -5.99
N GLU A 120 15.55 4.77 -7.25
CA GLU A 120 14.75 3.94 -8.13
C GLU A 120 15.40 2.56 -8.41
N GLU A 121 16.71 2.51 -8.58
CA GLU A 121 17.45 1.25 -8.83
C GLU A 121 17.39 0.34 -7.60
N GLU A 122 17.57 0.90 -6.41
CA GLU A 122 17.46 0.18 -5.14
C GLU A 122 16.03 -0.32 -4.93
N LEU A 123 15.02 0.52 -5.23
CA LEU A 123 13.62 0.15 -5.11
C LEU A 123 13.27 -1.01 -6.02
N VAL A 124 13.70 -0.97 -7.28
CA VAL A 124 13.52 -2.07 -8.25
C VAL A 124 14.21 -3.33 -7.74
N SER A 125 15.44 -3.22 -7.22
CA SER A 125 16.15 -4.35 -6.61
C SER A 125 15.38 -4.96 -5.44
N LEU A 126 14.82 -4.12 -4.56
CA LEU A 126 14.00 -4.58 -3.43
C LEU A 126 12.73 -5.31 -3.92
N TYR A 127 12.02 -4.77 -4.89
CA TYR A 127 10.84 -5.42 -5.47
C TYR A 127 11.18 -6.78 -6.10
N LYS A 128 12.30 -6.86 -6.83
CA LYS A 128 12.76 -8.13 -7.44
C LYS A 128 13.06 -9.20 -6.40
N ARG A 129 13.61 -8.84 -5.27
CA ARG A 129 14.05 -9.74 -4.20
C ARG A 129 12.94 -10.08 -3.21
N ALA A 130 12.07 -9.11 -2.89
CA ALA A 130 11.02 -9.32 -1.90
C ALA A 130 10.03 -10.39 -2.32
N LYS A 131 9.76 -11.37 -1.44
CA LYS A 131 8.71 -12.37 -1.66
C LYS A 131 7.33 -11.79 -1.43
N VAL A 132 7.18 -10.93 -0.43
CA VAL A 132 5.91 -10.29 -0.06
C VAL A 132 6.05 -8.79 -0.10
N PHE A 133 5.04 -8.12 -0.62
CA PHE A 133 4.83 -6.69 -0.46
C PHE A 133 3.58 -6.45 0.37
N ALA A 134 3.69 -5.68 1.46
CA ALA A 134 2.56 -5.39 2.34
C ALA A 134 2.25 -3.90 2.41
N LEU A 135 0.99 -3.53 2.19
CA LEU A 135 0.48 -2.16 2.34
C LEU A 135 -0.86 -2.17 3.09
N PRO A 136 -0.86 -2.46 4.42
CA PRO A 136 -2.07 -2.55 5.24
C PRO A 136 -2.54 -1.16 5.68
N SER A 137 -2.63 -0.22 4.76
CA SER A 137 -3.06 1.16 4.99
C SER A 137 -4.45 1.21 5.63
N LEU A 138 -4.71 2.15 6.52
CA LEU A 138 -6.05 2.38 7.09
C LEU A 138 -7.07 2.70 6.00
N ARG A 139 -6.62 3.32 4.94
CA ARG A 139 -7.37 3.59 3.71
C ARG A 139 -6.41 3.77 2.56
N GLU A 140 -6.72 3.17 1.42
CA GLU A 140 -5.89 3.27 0.23
C GLU A 140 -6.74 3.62 -1.00
N GLY A 141 -6.14 4.38 -1.91
CA GLY A 141 -6.67 4.55 -3.25
C GLY A 141 -6.47 3.25 -4.04
N VAL A 142 -5.77 3.31 -5.15
CA VAL A 142 -5.48 2.10 -5.94
C VAL A 142 -4.31 1.28 -5.36
N GLY A 143 -3.38 1.92 -4.63
CA GLY A 143 -2.19 1.23 -4.12
C GLY A 143 -1.13 1.03 -5.20
N MET A 144 -0.62 2.12 -5.79
CA MET A 144 0.34 2.08 -6.90
C MET A 144 1.58 1.23 -6.61
N ALA A 145 2.16 1.39 -5.40
CA ALA A 145 3.33 0.61 -5.00
C ALA A 145 3.03 -0.92 -4.97
N ALA A 146 1.78 -1.31 -4.72
CA ALA A 146 1.40 -2.72 -4.79
C ALA A 146 1.31 -3.24 -6.23
N LEU A 147 0.89 -2.38 -7.19
CA LEU A 147 0.93 -2.74 -8.63
C LEU A 147 2.38 -2.92 -9.11
N GLU A 148 3.27 -2.01 -8.69
CA GLU A 148 4.69 -2.11 -8.98
C GLU A 148 5.28 -3.41 -8.42
N ALA A 149 5.08 -3.66 -7.13
CA ALA A 149 5.55 -4.86 -6.47
C ALA A 149 5.01 -6.16 -7.13
N ALA A 150 3.72 -6.18 -7.48
CA ALA A 150 3.10 -7.31 -8.18
C ALA A 150 3.74 -7.55 -9.55
N ALA A 151 4.06 -6.48 -10.30
CA ALA A 151 4.75 -6.58 -11.57
C ALA A 151 6.12 -7.25 -11.43
N TYR A 152 6.82 -7.01 -10.32
CA TYR A 152 8.08 -7.68 -10.00
C TYR A 152 7.91 -9.04 -9.30
N GLY A 153 6.71 -9.60 -9.26
CA GLY A 153 6.44 -10.95 -8.75
C GLY A 153 6.35 -11.07 -7.22
N CYS A 154 6.08 -9.97 -6.51
CA CYS A 154 5.79 -10.06 -5.08
C CYS A 154 4.37 -10.61 -4.85
N GLU A 155 4.21 -11.46 -3.84
CA GLU A 155 2.89 -11.75 -3.27
C GLU A 155 2.37 -10.50 -2.55
N ILE A 156 1.11 -10.14 -2.77
CA ILE A 156 0.56 -8.87 -2.30
C ILE A 156 -0.35 -9.06 -1.09
N VAL A 157 -0.05 -8.33 -0.01
CA VAL A 157 -0.91 -8.19 1.17
C VAL A 157 -1.36 -6.73 1.28
N LEU A 158 -2.66 -6.49 1.15
CA LEU A 158 -3.19 -5.15 1.00
C LEU A 158 -4.40 -4.92 1.92
N THR A 159 -4.68 -3.66 2.25
CA THR A 159 -5.90 -3.34 3.00
C THR A 159 -7.17 -3.69 2.21
N CYS A 160 -8.20 -4.15 2.92
CA CYS A 160 -9.54 -4.30 2.34
C CYS A 160 -10.33 -2.98 2.27
N VAL A 161 -9.76 -1.87 2.78
CA VAL A 161 -10.44 -0.56 2.89
C VAL A 161 -10.00 0.35 1.74
N GLY A 162 -10.94 0.79 0.96
CA GLY A 162 -10.68 1.63 -0.19
C GLY A 162 -10.91 0.91 -1.51
N ALA A 163 -10.31 1.40 -2.58
CA ALA A 163 -10.38 0.77 -3.90
C ALA A 163 -9.61 -0.56 -4.03
N PRO A 164 -8.69 -0.97 -3.11
CA PRO A 164 -7.99 -2.25 -3.25
C PRO A 164 -8.90 -3.44 -3.42
N LYS A 165 -10.06 -3.47 -2.75
CA LYS A 165 -11.03 -4.55 -2.92
C LYS A 165 -11.48 -4.69 -4.38
N GLU A 166 -11.72 -3.58 -5.07
CA GLU A 166 -12.15 -3.59 -6.47
C GLU A 166 -11.03 -4.01 -7.44
N TYR A 167 -9.78 -3.61 -7.15
CA TYR A 167 -8.65 -3.85 -8.06
C TYR A 167 -7.96 -5.21 -7.85
N TYR A 168 -7.95 -5.72 -6.62
CA TYR A 168 -7.11 -6.87 -6.24
C TYR A 168 -7.88 -8.07 -5.68
N GLU A 169 -9.23 -8.02 -5.63
CA GLU A 169 -10.01 -9.17 -5.15
C GLU A 169 -9.69 -10.43 -5.95
N GLY A 170 -9.39 -11.53 -5.25
CA GLY A 170 -8.97 -12.79 -5.84
C GLY A 170 -7.52 -12.84 -6.35
N ARG A 171 -6.77 -11.73 -6.26
CA ARG A 171 -5.37 -11.62 -6.74
C ARG A 171 -4.38 -11.23 -5.65
N ALA A 172 -4.86 -10.74 -4.51
CA ALA A 172 -4.07 -10.37 -3.36
C ALA A 172 -4.74 -10.84 -2.06
N LEU A 173 -3.99 -10.92 -0.98
CA LEU A 173 -4.51 -11.15 0.35
C LEU A 173 -5.00 -9.81 0.93
N LEU A 174 -6.31 -9.63 1.02
CA LEU A 174 -6.93 -8.44 1.57
C LEU A 174 -7.15 -8.62 3.07
N VAL A 175 -6.68 -7.65 3.87
CA VAL A 175 -6.69 -7.71 5.33
C VAL A 175 -7.41 -6.52 5.95
N ASN A 176 -8.01 -6.72 7.11
CA ASN A 176 -8.46 -5.63 7.95
C ASN A 176 -7.24 -4.88 8.52
N PRO A 177 -7.05 -3.60 8.17
CA PRO A 177 -5.87 -2.85 8.59
C PRO A 177 -5.82 -2.58 10.10
N GLN A 178 -6.92 -2.79 10.83
CA GLN A 178 -6.96 -2.65 12.28
C GLN A 178 -6.57 -3.94 13.01
N SER A 179 -6.45 -5.06 12.30
CA SER A 179 -6.15 -6.37 12.87
C SER A 179 -4.68 -6.75 12.65
N ILE A 180 -3.86 -6.61 13.67
CA ILE A 180 -2.46 -7.09 13.66
C ILE A 180 -2.40 -8.58 13.31
N ASN A 181 -3.38 -9.35 13.78
CA ASN A 181 -3.43 -10.78 13.53
C ASN A 181 -3.69 -11.13 12.08
N GLU A 182 -4.63 -10.44 11.42
CA GLU A 182 -4.89 -10.66 9.99
C GLU A 182 -3.69 -10.23 9.14
N ILE A 183 -3.07 -9.07 9.47
CA ILE A 183 -1.87 -8.59 8.78
C ILE A 183 -0.76 -9.63 8.88
N GLY A 184 -0.41 -10.08 10.10
CA GLY A 184 0.68 -11.02 10.32
C GLY A 184 0.40 -12.38 9.70
N ALA A 185 -0.80 -12.94 9.89
CA ALA A 185 -1.17 -14.24 9.33
C ALA A 185 -1.16 -14.24 7.79
N ALA A 186 -1.63 -13.15 7.16
CA ALA A 186 -1.60 -13.02 5.71
C ALA A 186 -0.16 -12.94 5.16
N ILE A 187 0.73 -12.20 5.83
CA ILE A 187 2.14 -12.09 5.43
C ILE A 187 2.83 -13.47 5.56
N ILE A 188 2.66 -14.16 6.68
CA ILE A 188 3.22 -15.52 6.86
C ILE A 188 2.67 -16.50 5.81
N LYS A 189 1.35 -16.43 5.52
CA LYS A 189 0.75 -17.24 4.45
C LYS A 189 1.39 -16.96 3.09
N ALA A 190 1.65 -15.68 2.78
CA ALA A 190 2.27 -15.27 1.53
C ALA A 190 3.75 -15.71 1.45
N ILE A 191 4.51 -15.60 2.56
CA ILE A 191 5.90 -16.09 2.63
C ILE A 191 5.97 -17.60 2.41
N ASN A 192 5.05 -18.36 3.00
CA ASN A 192 5.03 -19.82 2.92
C ASN A 192 4.42 -20.37 1.62
N LYS A 193 3.88 -19.51 0.76
CA LYS A 193 3.36 -19.91 -0.54
C LYS A 193 4.54 -20.28 -1.45
N GLY A 194 4.67 -21.59 -1.72
CA GLY A 194 5.63 -22.06 -2.70
C GLY A 194 5.25 -21.55 -4.10
N TYR A 195 6.23 -21.20 -4.91
CA TYR A 195 6.01 -21.02 -6.34
C TYR A 195 5.83 -22.42 -6.93
N SER A 196 4.58 -22.77 -7.24
CA SER A 196 4.23 -23.96 -8.02
C SER A 196 4.22 -23.63 -9.49
#